data_a5f49546b702f244b1997d34aceca1ac
#
_entry.id   a5f49546b702f244b1997d34aceca1ac
#
_cell.length_a   1.000
_cell.length_b   1.000
_cell.length_c   1.000
_cell.angle_alpha   90.00
_cell.angle_beta   90.00
_cell.angle_gamma   90.00
#
_symmetry.space_group_name_H-M   'P 1'
#
loop_
_entity.id
_entity.type
_entity.pdbx_description
1 polymer ?
#
loop_
_entity_poly.entity_id
_entity_poly.type
_entity_poly.pdbx_seq_one_letter_code
_entity_poly.pdbx_strand_id
1 'polypeptide(L)'
;MYTFSIAVLVQALVLVSFSPVADYGLHRKRLLMAFAFTGAAATAAFLLVSPQIYLLGPALIVTGVVCLGSTFVLLNSFLPLLAAHHPEAMRSQPTSTDAENPYLSPGGTSAGLTLSTQISSKGVGLGYAAAVSVQILSIGLLLLLKRSQFASESTPLRCVLFMVGIFWALLTIPGALWLRDRPGPPLRLAAPYSRRLPAVLQYLTFAWSSVWKTVRTAAKLRQTWVFLTAWFLLSDAIATVSGTAILFARTELHMGTIPIALLSITATISGIAGAFTWPRISKRFNLETKNTIIACVLMMEIIPLYGLLGFIPFVKAWGVGGLQQAWEIYPLGFVHGFVMGGLSSYCRSFYGEIIPPGSEAAFYALYAITDKGSSAVGPALVGAIVDSVGTIRPAFGFLAVLIALPIPLVYLIDVRKGRTEAEALSRHLGYTAGRGISMEDYGDVEGETAAEGLLGRRDSGEREDR
;
A
#
# COMPACT_ATOMS: atom_id res chain seq x y z
N MET A 1 -10.10 -16.31 -12.55
CA MET A 1 -9.19 -15.25 -13.02
C MET A 1 -9.93 -13.98 -13.39
N TYR A 2 -10.91 -13.98 -14.29
CA TYR A 2 -11.65 -12.78 -14.72
C TYR A 2 -12.22 -11.93 -13.58
N THR A 3 -12.82 -12.54 -12.56
CA THR A 3 -13.36 -11.83 -11.38
C THR A 3 -12.30 -11.00 -10.66
N PHE A 4 -11.08 -11.51 -10.52
CA PHE A 4 -9.99 -10.78 -9.87
C PHE A 4 -9.50 -9.60 -10.73
N SER A 5 -9.39 -9.80 -12.04
CA SER A 5 -9.02 -8.70 -12.96
C SER A 5 -10.07 -7.58 -12.95
N ILE A 6 -11.36 -7.95 -12.95
CA ILE A 6 -12.46 -6.98 -12.79
C ILE A 6 -12.37 -6.27 -11.44
N ALA A 7 -12.09 -7.01 -10.36
CA ALA A 7 -11.95 -6.42 -9.02
C ALA A 7 -10.83 -5.38 -8.95
N VAL A 8 -9.68 -5.64 -9.56
CA VAL A 8 -8.55 -4.70 -9.62
C VAL A 8 -8.91 -3.45 -10.45
N LEU A 9 -9.60 -3.62 -11.58
CA LEU A 9 -10.07 -2.51 -12.38
C LEU A 9 -11.07 -1.63 -11.61
N VAL A 10 -12.07 -2.26 -10.99
CA VAL A 10 -13.06 -1.54 -10.15
C VAL A 10 -12.38 -0.85 -8.98
N GLN A 11 -11.38 -1.51 -8.34
CA GLN A 11 -10.58 -0.91 -7.28
C GLN A 11 -9.89 0.36 -7.76
N ALA A 12 -9.25 0.35 -8.93
CA ALA A 12 -8.59 1.53 -9.48
C ALA A 12 -9.59 2.68 -9.71
N LEU A 13 -10.78 2.39 -10.29
CA LEU A 13 -11.83 3.38 -10.49
C LEU A 13 -12.35 3.97 -9.18
N VAL A 14 -12.57 3.12 -8.16
CA VAL A 14 -13.01 3.57 -6.84
C VAL A 14 -11.93 4.42 -6.17
N LEU A 15 -10.65 4.00 -6.21
CA LEU A 15 -9.52 4.77 -5.68
C LEU A 15 -9.45 6.17 -6.29
N VAL A 16 -9.57 6.26 -7.61
CA VAL A 16 -9.61 7.54 -8.34
C VAL A 16 -10.80 8.39 -7.86
N SER A 17 -11.94 7.77 -7.60
CA SER A 17 -13.18 8.51 -7.31
C SER A 17 -13.23 9.08 -5.90
N PHE A 18 -12.61 8.46 -4.88
CA PHE A 18 -12.74 8.96 -3.50
C PHE A 18 -11.44 9.50 -2.90
N SER A 19 -10.26 9.11 -3.40
CA SER A 19 -9.01 9.51 -2.76
C SER A 19 -8.81 11.02 -2.64
N PRO A 20 -9.15 11.84 -3.65
CA PRO A 20 -9.05 13.29 -3.48
C PRO A 20 -10.02 13.85 -2.43
N VAL A 21 -11.22 13.25 -2.30
CA VAL A 21 -12.20 13.67 -1.29
C VAL A 21 -11.70 13.38 0.12
N ALA A 22 -10.92 12.31 0.28
CA ALA A 22 -10.37 11.92 1.58
C ALA A 22 -9.37 12.94 2.14
N ASP A 23 -8.74 13.76 1.30
CA ASP A 23 -7.79 14.81 1.74
C ASP A 23 -8.49 16.05 2.29
N TYR A 24 -9.81 16.17 2.17
CA TYR A 24 -10.61 17.30 2.66
C TYR A 24 -11.42 16.96 3.90
N GLY A 25 -11.61 17.94 4.79
CA GLY A 25 -12.44 17.83 5.98
C GLY A 25 -12.14 16.61 6.85
N LEU A 26 -13.15 15.99 7.41
CA LEU A 26 -13.06 14.81 8.27
C LEU A 26 -13.25 13.48 7.52
N HIS A 27 -13.19 13.51 6.18
CA HIS A 27 -13.57 12.35 5.37
C HIS A 27 -12.57 11.20 5.44
N ARG A 28 -11.26 11.49 5.68
CA ARG A 28 -10.18 10.49 5.67
C ARG A 28 -10.44 9.31 6.62
N LYS A 29 -10.71 9.58 7.90
CA LYS A 29 -11.02 8.54 8.90
C LYS A 29 -12.35 7.87 8.63
N ARG A 30 -13.38 8.66 8.29
CA ARG A 30 -14.72 8.12 8.01
C ARG A 30 -14.71 7.14 6.84
N LEU A 31 -14.04 7.48 5.75
CA LEU A 31 -13.87 6.60 4.58
C LEU A 31 -13.03 5.37 4.92
N LEU A 32 -11.93 5.53 5.69
CA LEU A 32 -11.12 4.41 6.16
C LEU A 32 -11.96 3.38 6.92
N MET A 33 -12.76 3.83 7.88
CA MET A 33 -13.63 2.94 8.67
C MET A 33 -14.74 2.33 7.82
N ALA A 34 -15.37 3.10 6.94
CA ALA A 34 -16.41 2.61 6.04
C ALA A 34 -15.89 1.48 5.15
N PHE A 35 -14.74 1.67 4.48
CA PHE A 35 -14.15 0.62 3.64
C PHE A 35 -13.69 -0.58 4.47
N ALA A 36 -13.06 -0.38 5.64
CA ALA A 36 -12.58 -1.48 6.46
C ALA A 36 -13.74 -2.37 6.95
N PHE A 37 -14.81 -1.79 7.49
CA PHE A 37 -15.96 -2.58 7.96
C PHE A 37 -16.77 -3.19 6.81
N THR A 38 -16.94 -2.49 5.69
CA THR A 38 -17.61 -3.05 4.50
C THR A 38 -16.82 -4.23 3.94
N GLY A 39 -15.49 -4.12 3.85
CA GLY A 39 -14.63 -5.21 3.41
C GLY A 39 -14.66 -6.41 4.35
N ALA A 40 -14.62 -6.18 5.65
CA ALA A 40 -14.76 -7.21 6.67
C ALA A 40 -16.13 -7.93 6.58
N ALA A 41 -17.22 -7.18 6.44
CA ALA A 41 -18.56 -7.71 6.26
C ALA A 41 -18.69 -8.52 4.96
N ALA A 42 -18.16 -8.03 3.84
CA ALA A 42 -18.14 -8.74 2.57
C ALA A 42 -17.34 -10.06 2.67
N THR A 43 -16.20 -10.03 3.37
CA THR A 43 -15.39 -11.24 3.59
C THR A 43 -16.10 -12.24 4.50
N ALA A 44 -16.76 -11.79 5.56
CA ALA A 44 -17.57 -12.65 6.42
C ALA A 44 -18.81 -13.22 5.68
N ALA A 45 -19.42 -12.46 4.78
CA ALA A 45 -20.59 -12.88 4.02
C ALA A 45 -20.33 -14.05 3.06
N PHE A 46 -19.06 -14.46 2.84
CA PHE A 46 -18.75 -15.69 2.09
C PHE A 46 -19.36 -16.95 2.70
N LEU A 47 -19.68 -16.94 3.99
CA LEU A 47 -20.40 -18.03 4.63
C LEU A 47 -21.78 -18.29 3.99
N LEU A 48 -22.43 -17.23 3.47
CA LEU A 48 -23.75 -17.29 2.83
C LEU A 48 -23.73 -17.79 1.39
N VAL A 49 -22.54 -17.89 0.77
CA VAL A 49 -22.42 -18.33 -0.63
C VAL A 49 -22.83 -19.78 -0.74
N SER A 50 -23.83 -20.05 -1.54
CA SER A 50 -24.34 -21.40 -1.83
C SER A 50 -24.39 -21.63 -3.35
N PRO A 51 -24.50 -22.88 -3.83
CA PRO A 51 -24.63 -23.17 -5.25
C PRO A 51 -25.81 -22.47 -5.93
N GLN A 52 -26.86 -22.17 -5.15
CA GLN A 52 -28.06 -21.47 -5.63
C GLN A 52 -27.80 -19.97 -5.86
N ILE A 53 -26.84 -19.38 -5.12
CA ILE A 53 -26.51 -17.95 -5.16
C ILE A 53 -25.01 -17.78 -5.54
N TYR A 54 -24.57 -18.50 -6.57
CA TYR A 54 -23.15 -18.53 -6.95
C TYR A 54 -22.61 -17.15 -7.39
N LEU A 55 -23.47 -16.26 -7.96
CA LEU A 55 -23.09 -14.90 -8.36
C LEU A 55 -22.72 -14.01 -7.18
N LEU A 56 -23.15 -14.35 -5.97
CA LEU A 56 -22.76 -13.63 -4.76
C LEU A 56 -21.24 -13.72 -4.52
N GLY A 57 -20.61 -14.87 -4.82
CA GLY A 57 -19.17 -15.07 -4.63
C GLY A 57 -18.31 -14.03 -5.39
N PRO A 58 -18.43 -13.90 -6.71
CA PRO A 58 -17.75 -12.85 -7.47
C PRO A 58 -18.02 -11.44 -6.98
N ALA A 59 -19.26 -11.10 -6.60
CA ALA A 59 -19.60 -9.78 -6.08
C ALA A 59 -18.87 -9.50 -4.74
N LEU A 60 -18.82 -10.47 -3.84
CA LEU A 60 -18.09 -10.36 -2.57
C LEU A 60 -16.58 -10.26 -2.78
N ILE A 61 -16.01 -10.97 -3.77
CA ILE A 61 -14.59 -10.84 -4.15
C ILE A 61 -14.30 -9.40 -4.60
N VAL A 62 -15.08 -8.87 -5.52
CA VAL A 62 -14.91 -7.49 -6.02
C VAL A 62 -14.99 -6.50 -4.87
N THR A 63 -16.02 -6.59 -4.02
CA THR A 63 -16.20 -5.72 -2.86
C THR A 63 -15.03 -5.83 -1.88
N GLY A 64 -14.61 -7.05 -1.55
CA GLY A 64 -13.49 -7.30 -0.62
C GLY A 64 -12.16 -6.71 -1.12
N VAL A 65 -11.83 -6.95 -2.39
CA VAL A 65 -10.59 -6.44 -3.02
C VAL A 65 -10.60 -4.91 -3.08
N VAL A 66 -11.71 -4.30 -3.50
CA VAL A 66 -11.87 -2.84 -3.54
C VAL A 66 -11.71 -2.23 -2.15
N CYS A 67 -12.41 -2.78 -1.16
CA CYS A 67 -12.35 -2.29 0.22
C CYS A 67 -10.95 -2.44 0.83
N LEU A 68 -10.28 -3.57 0.59
CA LEU A 68 -8.93 -3.82 1.07
C LEU A 68 -7.95 -2.79 0.52
N GLY A 69 -7.93 -2.59 -0.80
CA GLY A 69 -7.04 -1.62 -1.43
C GLY A 69 -7.31 -0.19 -1.01
N SER A 70 -8.60 0.18 -0.87
CA SER A 70 -9.02 1.50 -0.40
C SER A 70 -8.57 1.75 1.06
N THR A 71 -8.71 0.74 1.92
CA THR A 71 -8.23 0.79 3.30
C THR A 71 -6.72 1.00 3.36
N PHE A 72 -5.93 0.30 2.53
CA PHE A 72 -4.48 0.48 2.45
C PHE A 72 -4.07 1.89 2.04
N VAL A 73 -4.71 2.47 1.02
CA VAL A 73 -4.42 3.82 0.54
C VAL A 73 -4.69 4.85 1.64
N LEU A 74 -5.87 4.77 2.25
CA LEU A 74 -6.26 5.69 3.32
C LEU A 74 -5.38 5.55 4.56
N LEU A 75 -5.03 4.31 4.95
CA LEU A 75 -4.13 4.08 6.08
C LEU A 75 -2.73 4.65 5.79
N ASN A 76 -2.20 4.45 4.59
CA ASN A 76 -0.90 4.99 4.20
C ASN A 76 -0.89 6.52 4.20
N SER A 77 -1.99 7.17 3.83
CA SER A 77 -2.10 8.63 3.84
C SER A 77 -2.02 9.25 5.25
N PHE A 78 -2.24 8.47 6.31
CA PHE A 78 -2.01 8.91 7.69
C PHE A 78 -0.53 8.91 8.08
N LEU A 79 0.33 8.16 7.38
CA LEU A 79 1.73 7.97 7.79
C LEU A 79 2.53 9.28 7.86
N PRO A 80 2.53 10.16 6.84
CA PRO A 80 3.21 11.46 6.93
C PRO A 80 2.67 12.34 8.05
N LEU A 81 1.34 12.34 8.24
CA LEU A 81 0.68 13.13 9.28
C LEU A 81 1.03 12.65 10.69
N LEU A 82 1.11 11.33 10.89
CA LEU A 82 1.51 10.75 12.17
C LEU A 82 2.97 11.08 12.49
N ALA A 83 3.84 11.02 11.49
CA ALA A 83 5.25 11.39 11.65
C ALA A 83 5.42 12.87 11.99
N ALA A 84 4.71 13.76 11.29
CA ALA A 84 4.79 15.22 11.50
C ALA A 84 4.31 15.65 12.89
N HIS A 85 3.33 14.94 13.47
CA HIS A 85 2.77 15.28 14.78
C HIS A 85 3.30 14.40 15.94
N HIS A 86 4.36 13.64 15.70
CA HIS A 86 4.96 12.85 16.77
C HIS A 86 5.71 13.76 17.75
N PRO A 87 5.67 13.49 19.08
CA PRO A 87 6.33 14.33 20.08
C PRO A 87 7.83 14.54 19.84
N GLU A 88 8.52 13.54 19.29
CA GLU A 88 9.94 13.66 18.91
C GLU A 88 10.16 14.61 17.74
N ALA A 89 9.27 14.62 16.75
CA ALA A 89 9.34 15.56 15.63
C ALA A 89 9.11 17.00 16.10
N MET A 90 8.17 17.19 17.04
CA MET A 90 7.90 18.51 17.63
C MET A 90 9.07 19.03 18.49
N ARG A 91 9.78 18.16 19.20
CA ARG A 91 10.96 18.53 20.00
C ARG A 91 12.19 18.85 19.15
N SER A 92 12.25 18.29 17.95
CA SER A 92 13.36 18.51 17.01
C SER A 92 13.18 19.76 16.14
N GLN A 93 12.09 20.52 16.29
CA GLN A 93 11.92 21.82 15.65
C GLN A 93 12.83 22.81 16.36
N PRO A 94 13.76 23.49 15.65
CA PRO A 94 14.65 24.45 16.30
C PRO A 94 13.87 25.63 16.85
N THR A 95 14.14 25.95 18.09
CA THR A 95 13.89 27.27 18.63
C THR A 95 14.65 28.27 17.77
N SER A 96 14.03 29.38 17.45
CA SER A 96 14.33 30.43 16.47
C SER A 96 15.75 31.02 16.42
N THR A 97 16.77 30.41 17.03
CA THR A 97 18.16 30.89 17.09
C THR A 97 19.17 30.10 16.26
N ASP A 98 18.82 28.88 15.77
CA ASP A 98 19.73 28.04 14.96
C ASP A 98 19.27 28.00 13.51
N ALA A 99 19.33 29.13 12.81
CA ALA A 99 18.81 29.32 11.45
C ALA A 99 19.68 28.71 10.34
N GLU A 100 20.76 28.01 10.67
CA GLU A 100 21.62 27.32 9.68
C GLU A 100 21.47 25.80 9.74
N ASN A 101 20.51 25.28 8.99
CA ASN A 101 20.26 23.86 8.71
C ASN A 101 19.69 22.97 9.83
N PRO A 102 18.42 23.18 10.24
CA PRO A 102 17.81 22.42 11.33
C PRO A 102 17.35 20.99 11.01
N TYR A 103 17.57 20.47 9.81
CA TYR A 103 16.88 19.24 9.33
C TYR A 103 17.77 18.05 9.02
N LEU A 104 19.06 18.10 9.37
CA LEU A 104 19.99 17.05 8.98
C LEU A 104 20.53 16.31 10.19
N SER A 105 20.02 15.10 10.40
CA SER A 105 20.81 14.05 11.06
C SER A 105 22.10 13.82 10.25
N PRO A 106 23.24 13.49 10.90
CA PRO A 106 24.46 13.08 10.18
C PRO A 106 24.11 11.90 9.28
N GLY A 107 23.98 12.14 7.96
CA GLY A 107 23.56 11.11 6.99
C GLY A 107 22.49 11.57 5.98
N GLY A 108 22.08 12.85 6.00
CA GLY A 108 21.19 13.37 4.94
C GLY A 108 19.70 12.98 5.03
N THR A 109 19.30 12.16 5.99
CA THR A 109 17.91 11.72 6.18
C THR A 109 17.20 12.69 7.12
N SER A 110 16.00 13.18 6.76
CA SER A 110 15.22 14.06 7.65
C SER A 110 14.75 13.29 8.89
N ALA A 111 14.64 14.01 10.04
CA ALA A 111 14.09 13.42 11.26
C ALA A 111 12.66 12.89 11.04
N GLY A 112 11.87 13.59 10.23
CA GLY A 112 10.51 13.17 9.84
C GLY A 112 10.50 11.86 9.06
N LEU A 113 11.41 11.69 8.08
CA LEU A 113 11.52 10.45 7.31
C LEU A 113 11.97 9.27 8.17
N THR A 114 12.94 9.50 9.08
CA THR A 114 13.38 8.46 10.02
C THR A 114 12.22 7.98 10.89
N LEU A 115 11.45 8.92 11.43
CA LEU A 115 10.30 8.63 12.28
C LEU A 115 9.16 7.94 11.51
N SER A 116 8.85 8.43 10.32
CA SER A 116 7.89 7.81 9.39
C SER A 116 8.27 6.36 9.10
N THR A 117 9.56 6.11 8.83
CA THR A 117 10.08 4.75 8.59
C THR A 117 9.95 3.85 9.82
N GLN A 118 10.21 4.36 11.03
CA GLN A 118 10.04 3.60 12.27
C GLN A 118 8.58 3.23 12.51
N ILE A 119 7.65 4.18 12.36
CA ILE A 119 6.21 3.94 12.49
C ILE A 119 5.76 2.91 11.45
N SER A 120 6.17 3.08 10.20
CA SER A 120 5.87 2.17 9.09
C SER A 120 6.40 0.76 9.37
N SER A 121 7.65 0.61 9.82
CA SER A 121 8.26 -0.70 10.12
C SER A 121 7.54 -1.44 11.24
N LYS A 122 7.19 -0.74 12.33
CA LYS A 122 6.37 -1.32 13.41
C LYS A 122 5.01 -1.78 12.88
N GLY A 123 4.34 -0.96 12.08
CA GLY A 123 3.05 -1.30 11.46
C GLY A 123 3.14 -2.53 10.55
N VAL A 124 4.16 -2.60 9.69
CA VAL A 124 4.40 -3.75 8.81
C VAL A 124 4.70 -5.01 9.62
N GLY A 125 5.58 -4.93 10.63
CA GLY A 125 5.91 -6.06 11.50
C GLY A 125 4.69 -6.63 12.23
N LEU A 126 3.84 -5.75 12.80
CA LEU A 126 2.57 -6.16 13.42
C LEU A 126 1.59 -6.74 12.42
N GLY A 127 1.53 -6.19 11.19
CA GLY A 127 0.71 -6.72 10.11
C GLY A 127 1.11 -8.14 9.71
N TYR A 128 2.41 -8.41 9.57
CA TYR A 128 2.91 -9.76 9.32
C TYR A 128 2.65 -10.72 10.50
N ALA A 129 2.78 -10.25 11.74
CA ALA A 129 2.45 -11.05 12.92
C ALA A 129 0.95 -11.45 12.93
N ALA A 130 0.07 -10.52 12.62
CA ALA A 130 -1.36 -10.80 12.46
C ALA A 130 -1.60 -11.81 11.30
N ALA A 131 -0.91 -11.66 10.17
CA ALA A 131 -1.03 -12.57 9.04
C ALA A 131 -0.61 -14.00 9.40
N VAL A 132 0.51 -14.18 10.11
CA VAL A 132 0.94 -15.51 10.61
C VAL A 132 -0.11 -16.11 11.54
N SER A 133 -0.64 -15.32 12.46
CA SER A 133 -1.69 -15.78 13.39
C SER A 133 -2.93 -16.28 12.64
N VAL A 134 -3.40 -15.49 11.67
CA VAL A 134 -4.55 -15.87 10.82
C VAL A 134 -4.23 -17.09 9.96
N GLN A 135 -3.03 -17.22 9.40
CA GLN A 135 -2.62 -18.38 8.62
C GLN A 135 -2.65 -19.66 9.47
N ILE A 136 -2.07 -19.63 10.69
CA ILE A 136 -2.07 -20.77 11.61
C ILE A 136 -3.50 -21.17 11.99
N LEU A 137 -4.33 -20.19 12.37
CA LEU A 137 -5.74 -20.43 12.71
C LEU A 137 -6.53 -21.00 11.51
N SER A 138 -6.27 -20.51 10.30
CA SER A 138 -6.91 -20.99 9.07
C SER A 138 -6.55 -22.45 8.79
N ILE A 139 -5.27 -22.82 8.93
CA ILE A 139 -4.83 -24.20 8.77
C ILE A 139 -5.45 -25.10 9.83
N GLY A 140 -5.43 -24.68 11.10
CA GLY A 140 -6.08 -25.39 12.19
C GLY A 140 -7.57 -25.63 11.95
N LEU A 141 -8.29 -24.60 11.52
CA LEU A 141 -9.72 -24.70 11.19
C LEU A 141 -9.97 -25.64 10.00
N LEU A 142 -9.15 -25.55 8.94
CA LEU A 142 -9.26 -26.45 7.78
C LEU A 142 -9.04 -27.89 8.16
N LEU A 143 -8.04 -28.20 8.99
CA LEU A 143 -7.75 -29.55 9.47
C LEU A 143 -8.88 -30.09 10.35
N LEU A 144 -9.42 -29.25 11.24
CA LEU A 144 -10.54 -29.60 12.10
C LEU A 144 -11.81 -29.93 11.29
N LEU A 145 -12.14 -29.07 10.31
CA LEU A 145 -13.34 -29.25 9.48
C LEU A 145 -13.21 -30.42 8.52
N LYS A 146 -12.02 -30.71 7.99
CA LYS A 146 -11.76 -31.91 7.16
C LYS A 146 -11.98 -33.22 7.93
N ARG A 147 -11.76 -33.21 9.24
CA ARG A 147 -12.01 -34.37 10.11
C ARG A 147 -13.50 -34.59 10.39
N SER A 148 -14.31 -33.54 10.27
CA SER A 148 -15.75 -33.62 10.46
C SER A 148 -16.44 -34.06 9.17
N GLN A 149 -17.15 -35.19 9.18
CA GLN A 149 -17.84 -35.75 8.02
C GLN A 149 -19.08 -34.95 7.56
N PHE A 150 -19.40 -33.85 8.24
CA PHE A 150 -20.62 -33.05 7.99
C PHE A 150 -20.40 -31.87 7.02
N ALA A 151 -19.21 -31.66 6.51
CA ALA A 151 -18.90 -30.50 5.69
C ALA A 151 -18.89 -30.84 4.20
N SER A 152 -19.63 -30.09 3.39
CA SER A 152 -19.47 -30.11 1.92
C SER A 152 -18.05 -29.62 1.56
N GLU A 153 -17.53 -29.99 0.38
CA GLU A 153 -16.17 -29.64 -0.06
C GLU A 153 -15.84 -28.17 0.01
N SER A 154 -16.82 -27.28 -0.16
CA SER A 154 -16.64 -25.82 -0.12
C SER A 154 -16.80 -25.20 1.28
N THR A 155 -17.40 -25.90 2.24
CA THR A 155 -17.68 -25.38 3.60
C THR A 155 -16.41 -24.95 4.35
N PRO A 156 -15.31 -25.73 4.36
CA PRO A 156 -14.11 -25.34 5.07
C PRO A 156 -13.54 -24.00 4.61
N LEU A 157 -13.52 -23.75 3.31
CA LEU A 157 -13.02 -22.48 2.77
C LEU A 157 -13.93 -21.31 3.16
N ARG A 158 -15.24 -21.49 3.11
CA ARG A 158 -16.20 -20.45 3.55
C ARG A 158 -16.06 -20.10 5.02
N CYS A 159 -15.85 -21.09 5.89
CA CYS A 159 -15.59 -20.87 7.32
C CYS A 159 -14.29 -20.13 7.57
N VAL A 160 -13.24 -20.41 6.79
CA VAL A 160 -11.96 -19.66 6.87
C VAL A 160 -12.18 -18.22 6.46
N LEU A 161 -12.87 -17.94 5.36
CA LEU A 161 -13.14 -16.55 4.93
C LEU A 161 -14.02 -15.81 5.95
N PHE A 162 -15.02 -16.47 6.53
CA PHE A 162 -15.81 -15.90 7.63
C PHE A 162 -14.92 -15.51 8.83
N MET A 163 -14.05 -16.43 9.25
CA MET A 163 -13.10 -16.16 10.34
C MET A 163 -12.19 -14.96 10.00
N VAL A 164 -11.64 -14.89 8.79
CA VAL A 164 -10.81 -13.76 8.33
C VAL A 164 -11.60 -12.45 8.38
N GLY A 165 -12.86 -12.45 7.94
CA GLY A 165 -13.73 -11.27 8.00
C GLY A 165 -13.97 -10.79 9.44
N ILE A 166 -14.21 -11.70 10.35
CA ILE A 166 -14.38 -11.38 11.80
C ILE A 166 -13.07 -10.81 12.38
N PHE A 167 -11.91 -11.43 12.07
CA PHE A 167 -10.60 -10.90 12.49
C PHE A 167 -10.36 -9.49 11.96
N TRP A 168 -10.67 -9.25 10.69
CA TRP A 168 -10.54 -7.92 10.09
C TRP A 168 -11.40 -6.89 10.83
N ALA A 169 -12.69 -7.21 11.08
CA ALA A 169 -13.58 -6.32 11.82
C ALA A 169 -13.06 -6.05 13.25
N LEU A 170 -12.71 -7.09 14.01
CA LEU A 170 -12.24 -6.97 15.38
C LEU A 170 -10.96 -6.14 15.49
N LEU A 171 -9.98 -6.39 14.61
CA LEU A 171 -8.71 -5.64 14.61
C LEU A 171 -8.84 -4.22 14.05
N THR A 172 -9.93 -3.90 13.36
CA THR A 172 -10.25 -2.53 12.95
C THR A 172 -10.77 -1.67 14.09
N ILE A 173 -11.45 -2.28 15.10
CA ILE A 173 -12.04 -1.55 16.23
C ILE A 173 -11.02 -0.70 17.00
N PRO A 174 -9.83 -1.19 17.41
CA PRO A 174 -8.82 -0.37 18.06
C PRO A 174 -8.40 0.83 17.20
N GLY A 175 -8.26 0.62 15.87
CA GLY A 175 -7.97 1.71 14.95
C GLY A 175 -9.08 2.76 14.91
N ALA A 176 -10.34 2.34 14.95
CA ALA A 176 -11.48 3.26 14.98
C ALA A 176 -11.51 4.10 16.28
N LEU A 177 -11.14 3.50 17.42
CA LEU A 177 -11.17 4.16 18.72
C LEU A 177 -9.95 5.07 18.96
N TRP A 178 -8.75 4.64 18.58
CA TRP A 178 -7.51 5.34 18.92
C TRP A 178 -7.03 6.31 17.85
N LEU A 179 -7.39 6.08 16.58
CA LEU A 179 -7.01 6.99 15.51
C LEU A 179 -7.79 8.30 15.66
N ARG A 180 -7.07 9.39 15.95
CA ARG A 180 -7.68 10.72 16.07
C ARG A 180 -8.04 11.27 14.69
N ASP A 181 -9.14 12.01 14.63
CA ASP A 181 -9.51 12.76 13.44
C ASP A 181 -8.46 13.85 13.17
N ARG A 182 -8.07 13.97 11.91
CA ARG A 182 -7.14 15.01 11.45
C ARG A 182 -7.80 15.71 10.27
N PRO A 183 -8.48 16.83 10.53
CA PRO A 183 -9.21 17.55 9.51
C PRO A 183 -8.25 18.08 8.44
N GLY A 184 -8.61 17.83 7.18
CA GLY A 184 -8.02 18.49 6.02
C GLY A 184 -8.67 19.85 5.78
N PRO A 185 -8.23 20.60 4.74
CA PRO A 185 -8.86 21.85 4.37
C PRO A 185 -10.35 21.65 4.04
N PRO A 186 -11.20 22.68 4.25
CA PRO A 186 -12.63 22.58 3.94
C PRO A 186 -12.84 22.31 2.44
N LEU A 187 -13.75 21.38 2.12
CA LEU A 187 -14.10 21.09 0.74
C LEU A 187 -14.98 22.24 0.20
N ARG A 188 -14.38 23.19 -0.48
CA ARG A 188 -15.13 24.23 -1.21
C ARG A 188 -15.65 23.62 -2.51
N LEU A 189 -16.83 23.01 -2.49
CA LEU A 189 -17.57 22.72 -3.70
C LEU A 189 -17.91 24.06 -4.34
N ALA A 190 -17.53 24.26 -5.61
CA ALA A 190 -17.86 25.49 -6.33
C ALA A 190 -19.34 25.81 -6.15
N ALA A 191 -19.61 27.09 -5.88
CA ALA A 191 -20.94 27.62 -5.53
C ALA A 191 -22.07 27.00 -6.34
N PRO A 192 -23.34 27.04 -5.87
CA PRO A 192 -24.46 26.22 -6.35
C PRO A 192 -24.94 26.65 -7.73
N TYR A 193 -24.08 26.63 -8.73
CA TYR A 193 -24.43 26.97 -10.11
C TYR A 193 -25.08 25.82 -10.87
N SER A 194 -25.29 24.67 -10.25
CA SER A 194 -25.97 23.57 -10.91
C SER A 194 -26.98 22.88 -10.01
N ARG A 195 -28.14 23.50 -9.80
CA ARG A 195 -29.33 22.82 -9.24
C ARG A 195 -29.79 21.58 -10.04
N ARG A 196 -29.08 21.18 -11.09
CA ARG A 196 -29.49 20.11 -12.03
C ARG A 196 -28.75 18.79 -11.87
N LEU A 197 -27.62 18.75 -11.14
CA LEU A 197 -26.87 17.52 -10.97
C LEU A 197 -27.02 16.94 -9.55
N PRO A 198 -27.32 15.64 -9.39
CA PRO A 198 -27.35 15.01 -8.08
C PRO A 198 -25.99 15.16 -7.39
N ALA A 199 -26.00 15.34 -6.06
CA ALA A 199 -24.79 15.57 -5.26
C ALA A 199 -23.67 14.55 -5.55
N VAL A 200 -24.03 13.28 -5.74
CA VAL A 200 -23.08 12.21 -6.09
C VAL A 200 -22.32 12.51 -7.39
N LEU A 201 -22.99 13.04 -8.41
CA LEU A 201 -22.33 13.35 -9.68
C LEU A 201 -21.40 14.55 -9.56
N GLN A 202 -21.72 15.52 -8.70
CA GLN A 202 -20.81 16.64 -8.38
C GLN A 202 -19.55 16.16 -7.66
N TYR A 203 -19.67 15.23 -6.70
CA TYR A 203 -18.51 14.62 -6.05
C TYR A 203 -17.66 13.81 -7.02
N LEU A 204 -18.25 13.05 -7.93
CA LEU A 204 -17.52 12.28 -8.93
C LEU A 204 -16.78 13.21 -9.93
N THR A 205 -17.42 14.24 -10.45
CA THR A 205 -16.76 15.20 -11.35
C THR A 205 -15.62 15.94 -10.65
N PHE A 206 -15.82 16.33 -9.40
CA PHE A 206 -14.76 16.90 -8.56
C PHE A 206 -13.60 15.92 -8.39
N ALA A 207 -13.87 14.67 -8.01
CA ALA A 207 -12.87 13.65 -7.79
C ALA A 207 -12.04 13.39 -9.06
N TRP A 208 -12.68 13.17 -10.21
CA TRP A 208 -11.99 12.92 -11.48
C TRP A 208 -11.18 14.12 -11.97
N SER A 209 -11.72 15.32 -11.84
CA SER A 209 -10.95 16.55 -12.16
C SER A 209 -9.76 16.75 -11.24
N SER A 210 -9.92 16.42 -9.95
CA SER A 210 -8.86 16.49 -8.95
C SER A 210 -7.77 15.45 -9.23
N VAL A 211 -8.12 14.20 -9.56
CA VAL A 211 -7.13 13.19 -9.96
C VAL A 211 -6.35 13.62 -11.19
N TRP A 212 -7.03 14.17 -12.20
CA TRP A 212 -6.32 14.68 -13.38
C TRP A 212 -5.34 15.80 -13.03
N LYS A 213 -5.72 16.68 -12.11
CA LYS A 213 -4.81 17.69 -11.56
C LYS A 213 -3.66 17.03 -10.80
N THR A 214 -3.93 16.02 -9.98
CA THR A 214 -2.91 15.28 -9.23
C THR A 214 -1.90 14.60 -10.17
N VAL A 215 -2.34 13.94 -11.22
CA VAL A 215 -1.47 13.34 -12.23
C VAL A 215 -0.60 14.37 -12.93
N ARG A 216 -1.20 15.49 -13.38
CA ARG A 216 -0.44 16.61 -13.98
C ARG A 216 0.54 17.24 -13.00
N THR A 217 0.17 17.30 -11.73
CA THR A 217 0.98 17.82 -10.64
C THR A 217 2.15 16.89 -10.34
N ALA A 218 1.88 15.57 -10.23
CA ALA A 218 2.91 14.56 -10.07
C ALA A 218 3.92 14.58 -11.22
N ALA A 219 3.44 14.80 -12.46
CA ALA A 219 4.30 14.91 -13.64
C ALA A 219 5.27 16.11 -13.57
N LYS A 220 4.93 17.18 -12.82
CA LYS A 220 5.82 18.33 -12.58
C LYS A 220 6.86 18.06 -11.50
N LEU A 221 6.56 17.14 -10.56
CA LEU A 221 7.46 16.72 -9.48
C LEU A 221 8.39 15.62 -10.00
N ARG A 222 9.55 16.02 -10.50
CA ARG A 222 10.50 15.09 -11.15
C ARG A 222 10.87 13.92 -10.24
N GLN A 223 11.16 14.19 -8.97
CA GLN A 223 11.60 13.16 -8.03
C GLN A 223 10.48 12.16 -7.73
N THR A 224 9.25 12.64 -7.56
CA THR A 224 8.07 11.80 -7.33
C THR A 224 7.77 10.91 -8.54
N TRP A 225 7.90 11.45 -9.76
CA TRP A 225 7.69 10.67 -10.99
C TRP A 225 8.74 9.58 -11.18
N VAL A 226 10.02 9.90 -10.96
CA VAL A 226 11.11 8.91 -11.01
C VAL A 226 10.87 7.79 -9.98
N PHE A 227 10.44 8.16 -8.77
CA PHE A 227 10.10 7.16 -7.76
C PHE A 227 8.91 6.27 -8.18
N LEU A 228 7.83 6.84 -8.71
CA LEU A 228 6.68 6.06 -9.17
C LEU A 228 7.06 5.10 -10.31
N THR A 229 7.95 5.52 -11.21
CA THR A 229 8.48 4.64 -12.27
C THR A 229 9.33 3.52 -11.68
N ALA A 230 10.22 3.82 -10.72
CA ALA A 230 11.00 2.81 -10.01
C ALA A 230 10.10 1.84 -9.23
N TRP A 231 9.05 2.37 -8.58
CA TRP A 231 8.08 1.56 -7.85
C TRP A 231 7.25 0.66 -8.77
N PHE A 232 6.84 1.17 -9.92
CA PHE A 232 6.15 0.36 -10.93
C PHE A 232 6.97 -0.87 -11.32
N LEU A 233 8.25 -0.69 -11.64
CA LEU A 233 9.17 -1.79 -12.01
C LEU A 233 9.43 -2.72 -10.82
N LEU A 234 9.64 -2.16 -9.63
CA LEU A 234 9.91 -2.94 -8.42
C LEU A 234 8.70 -3.78 -8.01
N SER A 235 7.50 -3.21 -8.08
CA SER A 235 6.26 -3.93 -7.77
C SER A 235 6.01 -5.07 -8.76
N ASP A 236 6.26 -4.85 -10.06
CA ASP A 236 6.20 -5.91 -11.07
C ASP A 236 7.22 -7.02 -10.79
N ALA A 237 8.45 -6.65 -10.45
CA ALA A 237 9.50 -7.61 -10.07
C ALA A 237 9.08 -8.47 -8.87
N ILE A 238 8.55 -7.84 -7.81
CA ILE A 238 8.07 -8.53 -6.60
C ILE A 238 6.94 -9.51 -6.93
N ALA A 239 5.94 -9.06 -7.69
CA ALA A 239 4.81 -9.89 -8.09
C ALA A 239 5.26 -11.08 -8.95
N THR A 240 6.19 -10.83 -9.87
CA THR A 240 6.74 -11.85 -10.79
C THR A 240 7.59 -12.87 -10.05
N VAL A 241 8.47 -12.44 -9.13
CA VAL A 241 9.26 -13.37 -8.29
C VAL A 241 8.32 -14.27 -7.48
N SER A 242 7.33 -13.69 -6.81
CA SER A 242 6.38 -14.46 -5.98
C SER A 242 5.58 -15.46 -6.82
N GLY A 243 5.08 -15.04 -7.97
CA GLY A 243 4.33 -15.90 -8.89
C GLY A 243 5.19 -17.01 -9.48
N THR A 244 6.39 -16.67 -9.95
CA THR A 244 7.35 -17.64 -10.54
C THR A 244 7.82 -18.64 -9.49
N ALA A 245 8.07 -18.23 -8.25
CA ALA A 245 8.47 -19.14 -7.17
C ALA A 245 7.39 -20.20 -6.90
N ILE A 246 6.11 -19.81 -6.84
CA ILE A 246 5.00 -20.74 -6.63
C ILE A 246 4.84 -21.66 -7.85
N LEU A 247 4.95 -21.13 -9.06
CA LEU A 247 4.86 -21.92 -10.29
C LEU A 247 6.00 -22.93 -10.35
N PHE A 248 7.23 -22.50 -10.11
CA PHE A 248 8.41 -23.36 -10.08
C PHE A 248 8.30 -24.47 -9.02
N ALA A 249 7.83 -24.13 -7.81
CA ALA A 249 7.60 -25.10 -6.74
C ALA A 249 6.61 -26.20 -7.15
N ARG A 250 5.58 -25.85 -7.92
CA ARG A 250 4.57 -26.81 -8.38
C ARG A 250 5.03 -27.65 -9.57
N THR A 251 5.63 -27.04 -10.57
CA THR A 251 5.91 -27.68 -11.87
C THR A 251 7.27 -28.37 -11.90
N GLU A 252 8.32 -27.76 -11.37
CA GLU A 252 9.69 -28.30 -11.42
C GLU A 252 10.05 -29.10 -10.15
N LEU A 253 9.64 -28.62 -8.96
CA LEU A 253 9.91 -29.30 -7.71
C LEU A 253 8.78 -30.25 -7.26
N HIS A 254 7.69 -30.32 -8.01
CA HIS A 254 6.50 -31.17 -7.76
C HIS A 254 5.98 -31.08 -6.32
N MET A 255 6.06 -29.87 -5.71
CA MET A 255 5.65 -29.65 -4.33
C MET A 255 4.11 -29.67 -4.20
N GLY A 256 3.62 -30.39 -3.21
CA GLY A 256 2.20 -30.39 -2.86
C GLY A 256 1.73 -29.12 -2.17
N THR A 257 0.44 -29.05 -1.85
CA THR A 257 -0.19 -27.87 -1.24
C THR A 257 0.38 -27.53 0.15
N ILE A 258 0.69 -28.57 0.97
CA ILE A 258 1.21 -28.37 2.34
C ILE A 258 2.61 -27.75 2.32
N PRO A 259 3.62 -28.27 1.58
CA PRO A 259 4.91 -27.63 1.45
C PRO A 259 4.85 -26.17 0.96
N ILE A 260 3.97 -25.85 0.00
CA ILE A 260 3.78 -24.48 -0.48
C ILE A 260 3.16 -23.58 0.61
N ALA A 261 2.23 -24.10 1.41
CA ALA A 261 1.71 -23.35 2.56
C ALA A 261 2.78 -23.08 3.60
N LEU A 262 3.66 -24.04 3.88
CA LEU A 262 4.82 -23.84 4.77
C LEU A 262 5.81 -22.80 4.22
N LEU A 263 6.05 -22.79 2.89
CA LEU A 263 6.85 -21.76 2.24
C LEU A 263 6.25 -20.35 2.48
N SER A 264 4.93 -20.21 2.34
CA SER A 264 4.23 -18.95 2.61
C SER A 264 4.38 -18.52 4.07
N ILE A 265 4.25 -19.44 5.02
CA ILE A 265 4.45 -19.15 6.46
C ILE A 265 5.89 -18.72 6.71
N THR A 266 6.89 -19.42 6.14
CA THR A 266 8.31 -19.08 6.25
C THR A 266 8.56 -17.65 5.76
N ALA A 267 8.04 -17.30 4.59
CA ALA A 267 8.15 -15.96 4.04
C ALA A 267 7.46 -14.90 4.93
N THR A 268 6.30 -15.22 5.51
CA THR A 268 5.58 -14.28 6.38
C THR A 268 6.30 -14.06 7.71
N ILE A 269 6.84 -15.12 8.33
CA ILE A 269 7.62 -15.03 9.57
C ILE A 269 8.93 -14.24 9.33
N SER A 270 9.62 -14.51 8.23
CA SER A 270 10.83 -13.76 7.88
C SER A 270 10.53 -12.30 7.56
N GLY A 271 9.32 -11.99 7.07
CA GLY A 271 8.83 -10.62 6.90
C GLY A 271 8.72 -9.85 8.22
N ILE A 272 8.31 -10.52 9.31
CA ILE A 272 8.36 -9.92 10.66
C ILE A 272 9.80 -9.59 11.02
N ALA A 273 10.71 -10.57 10.87
CA ALA A 273 12.13 -10.37 11.16
C ALA A 273 12.70 -9.21 10.33
N GLY A 274 12.40 -9.15 9.03
CA GLY A 274 12.84 -8.07 8.14
C GLY A 274 12.33 -6.70 8.57
N ALA A 275 11.03 -6.57 8.88
CA ALA A 275 10.44 -5.30 9.30
C ALA A 275 11.12 -4.70 10.54
N PHE A 276 11.52 -5.53 11.51
CA PHE A 276 12.18 -5.06 12.72
C PHE A 276 13.71 -4.97 12.60
N THR A 277 14.32 -5.75 11.72
CA THR A 277 15.80 -5.82 11.59
C THR A 277 16.33 -4.72 10.65
N TRP A 278 15.67 -4.43 9.53
CA TRP A 278 16.12 -3.41 8.58
C TRP A 278 16.33 -2.03 9.21
N PRO A 279 15.47 -1.51 10.09
CA PRO A 279 15.73 -0.24 10.77
C PRO A 279 17.00 -0.27 11.66
N ARG A 280 17.31 -1.43 12.26
CA ARG A 280 18.53 -1.60 13.05
C ARG A 280 19.77 -1.65 12.15
N ILE A 281 19.70 -2.37 11.02
CA ILE A 281 20.76 -2.42 10.00
C ILE A 281 21.03 -1.02 9.46
N SER A 282 19.98 -0.32 9.01
CA SER A 282 20.08 1.05 8.48
C SER A 282 20.75 2.00 9.48
N LYS A 283 20.33 1.94 10.75
CA LYS A 283 20.94 2.74 11.83
C LYS A 283 22.40 2.34 12.13
N ARG A 284 22.72 1.04 12.13
CA ARG A 284 24.07 0.53 12.46
C ARG A 284 25.10 0.90 11.40
N PHE A 285 24.68 0.94 10.12
CA PHE A 285 25.53 1.25 8.98
C PHE A 285 25.35 2.67 8.45
N ASN A 286 24.60 3.53 9.15
CA ASN A 286 24.24 4.90 8.73
C ASN A 286 23.73 4.98 7.29
N LEU A 287 22.91 4.01 6.89
CA LEU A 287 22.34 3.98 5.54
C LEU A 287 21.21 5.00 5.42
N GLU A 288 21.26 5.82 4.39
CA GLU A 288 20.11 6.62 3.97
C GLU A 288 18.94 5.72 3.57
N THR A 289 17.72 6.24 3.65
CA THR A 289 16.51 5.48 3.28
C THR A 289 16.59 4.91 1.87
N LYS A 290 17.07 5.68 0.88
CA LYS A 290 17.27 5.20 -0.50
C LYS A 290 18.28 4.06 -0.59
N ASN A 291 19.40 4.16 0.13
CA ASN A 291 20.44 3.12 0.15
C ASN A 291 19.93 1.84 0.82
N THR A 292 19.04 1.96 1.82
CA THR A 292 18.38 0.81 2.43
C THR A 292 17.42 0.12 1.45
N ILE A 293 16.67 0.89 0.66
CA ILE A 293 15.82 0.32 -0.42
C ILE A 293 16.69 -0.43 -1.43
N ILE A 294 17.80 0.17 -1.88
CA ILE A 294 18.75 -0.48 -2.81
C ILE A 294 19.34 -1.75 -2.19
N ALA A 295 19.74 -1.73 -0.93
CA ALA A 295 20.25 -2.91 -0.23
C ALA A 295 19.20 -4.04 -0.15
N CYS A 296 17.93 -3.70 0.08
CA CYS A 296 16.83 -4.66 0.03
C CYS A 296 16.68 -5.27 -1.39
N VAL A 297 16.75 -4.45 -2.44
CA VAL A 297 16.64 -4.92 -3.82
C VAL A 297 17.83 -5.80 -4.21
N LEU A 298 19.05 -5.41 -3.83
CA LEU A 298 20.25 -6.24 -4.04
C LEU A 298 20.19 -7.58 -3.30
N MET A 299 19.63 -7.60 -2.09
CA MET A 299 19.40 -8.86 -1.37
C MET A 299 18.34 -9.73 -2.07
N MET A 300 17.32 -9.13 -2.68
CA MET A 300 16.30 -9.84 -3.45
C MET A 300 16.89 -10.49 -4.72
N GLU A 301 17.94 -9.90 -5.29
CA GLU A 301 18.66 -10.40 -6.46
C GLU A 301 19.29 -11.78 -6.21
N ILE A 302 19.56 -12.13 -4.96
CA ILE A 302 20.05 -13.46 -4.58
C ILE A 302 19.12 -14.57 -5.08
N ILE A 303 17.80 -14.31 -5.16
CA ILE A 303 16.81 -15.32 -5.53
C ILE A 303 17.00 -15.79 -6.97
N PRO A 304 16.93 -14.89 -7.99
CA PRO A 304 17.12 -15.32 -9.37
C PRO A 304 18.57 -15.78 -9.63
N LEU A 305 19.59 -15.14 -9.02
CA LEU A 305 20.97 -15.55 -9.18
C LEU A 305 21.19 -16.98 -8.67
N TYR A 306 20.59 -17.34 -7.54
CA TYR A 306 20.63 -18.72 -7.05
C TYR A 306 19.94 -19.69 -8.01
N GLY A 307 18.79 -19.31 -8.58
CA GLY A 307 18.12 -20.09 -9.60
C GLY A 307 18.96 -20.31 -10.86
N LEU A 308 19.73 -19.28 -11.28
CA LEU A 308 20.65 -19.36 -12.42
C LEU A 308 21.83 -20.31 -12.18
N LEU A 309 22.26 -20.54 -10.94
CA LEU A 309 23.29 -21.54 -10.64
C LEU A 309 22.93 -22.93 -11.14
N GLY A 310 21.62 -23.26 -11.26
CA GLY A 310 21.15 -24.51 -11.80
C GLY A 310 21.44 -24.73 -13.31
N PHE A 311 21.91 -23.71 -14.03
CA PHE A 311 22.39 -23.83 -15.42
C PHE A 311 23.85 -24.30 -15.52
N ILE A 312 24.62 -24.12 -14.46
CA ILE A 312 26.05 -24.46 -14.44
C ILE A 312 26.18 -25.98 -14.39
N PRO A 313 26.81 -26.64 -15.40
CA PRO A 313 26.90 -28.10 -15.47
C PRO A 313 27.50 -28.74 -14.23
N PHE A 314 28.50 -28.09 -13.64
CA PHE A 314 29.18 -28.50 -12.43
C PHE A 314 28.23 -28.50 -11.20
N VAL A 315 27.43 -27.45 -11.03
CA VAL A 315 26.43 -27.35 -9.94
C VAL A 315 25.33 -28.39 -10.14
N LYS A 316 24.91 -28.58 -11.41
CA LYS A 316 23.91 -29.59 -11.76
C LYS A 316 24.39 -31.02 -11.42
N ALA A 317 25.69 -31.29 -11.59
CA ALA A 317 26.26 -32.60 -11.27
C ALA A 317 26.30 -32.90 -9.77
N TRP A 318 26.30 -31.88 -8.90
CA TRP A 318 26.23 -32.06 -7.46
C TRP A 318 24.84 -32.51 -6.95
N GLY A 319 23.80 -32.32 -7.73
CA GLY A 319 22.42 -32.63 -7.32
C GLY A 319 21.87 -31.71 -6.22
N VAL A 320 22.62 -30.68 -5.82
CA VAL A 320 22.26 -29.68 -4.80
C VAL A 320 22.75 -28.29 -5.28
N GLY A 321 21.97 -27.25 -5.02
CA GLY A 321 22.26 -25.89 -5.47
C GLY A 321 21.54 -25.55 -6.78
N GLY A 322 21.13 -24.29 -6.94
CA GLY A 322 20.41 -23.83 -8.13
C GLY A 322 18.97 -24.35 -8.25
N LEU A 323 18.30 -24.56 -7.13
CA LEU A 323 16.90 -25.02 -7.05
C LEU A 323 16.70 -26.42 -7.68
N GLN A 324 17.52 -27.37 -7.28
CA GLN A 324 17.39 -28.76 -7.70
C GLN A 324 16.58 -29.59 -6.69
N GLN A 325 16.58 -29.20 -5.41
CA GLN A 325 15.89 -29.89 -4.33
C GLN A 325 14.76 -29.02 -3.76
N ALA A 326 13.66 -29.65 -3.37
CA ALA A 326 12.47 -28.94 -2.84
C ALA A 326 12.78 -28.10 -1.58
N TRP A 327 13.73 -28.52 -0.75
CA TRP A 327 14.08 -27.78 0.47
C TRP A 327 14.83 -26.46 0.20
N GLU A 328 15.49 -26.32 -0.94
CA GLU A 328 16.27 -25.13 -1.32
C GLU A 328 15.40 -23.89 -1.50
N ILE A 329 14.10 -24.06 -1.75
CA ILE A 329 13.18 -22.94 -1.92
C ILE A 329 12.85 -22.23 -0.60
N TYR A 330 12.98 -22.91 0.56
CA TYR A 330 12.65 -22.31 1.85
C TYR A 330 13.65 -21.20 2.28
N PRO A 331 14.98 -21.38 2.17
CA PRO A 331 15.94 -20.29 2.36
C PRO A 331 15.67 -19.10 1.45
N LEU A 332 15.29 -19.33 0.19
CA LEU A 332 14.93 -18.23 -0.73
C LEU A 332 13.62 -17.57 -0.34
N GLY A 333 12.64 -18.32 0.13
CA GLY A 333 11.40 -17.81 0.71
C GLY A 333 11.67 -16.97 1.96
N PHE A 334 12.67 -17.36 2.78
CA PHE A 334 13.11 -16.56 3.91
C PHE A 334 13.72 -15.23 3.44
N VAL A 335 14.62 -15.25 2.47
CA VAL A 335 15.22 -14.02 1.88
C VAL A 335 14.13 -13.12 1.32
N HIS A 336 13.18 -13.68 0.55
CA HIS A 336 12.06 -12.94 -0.03
C HIS A 336 11.24 -12.21 1.06
N GLY A 337 10.79 -12.95 2.07
CA GLY A 337 10.00 -12.36 3.17
C GLY A 337 10.78 -11.31 3.94
N PHE A 338 12.05 -11.56 4.27
CA PHE A 338 12.92 -10.63 4.99
C PHE A 338 13.09 -9.30 4.24
N VAL A 339 13.30 -9.37 2.92
CA VAL A 339 13.38 -8.21 2.05
C VAL A 339 12.04 -7.47 1.99
N MET A 340 10.92 -8.20 1.86
CA MET A 340 9.59 -7.61 1.79
C MET A 340 9.22 -6.84 3.06
N GLY A 341 9.64 -7.30 4.24
CA GLY A 341 9.47 -6.58 5.50
C GLY A 341 10.13 -5.20 5.49
N GLY A 342 11.32 -5.11 4.91
CA GLY A 342 12.04 -3.84 4.69
C GLY A 342 11.40 -2.98 3.62
N LEU A 343 11.29 -3.50 2.39
CA LEU A 343 10.78 -2.74 1.24
C LEU A 343 9.40 -2.13 1.49
N SER A 344 8.46 -2.91 2.04
CA SER A 344 7.12 -2.40 2.35
C SER A 344 7.13 -1.24 3.35
N SER A 345 8.11 -1.21 4.26
CA SER A 345 8.25 -0.13 5.24
C SER A 345 8.89 1.11 4.64
N TYR A 346 10.02 0.91 3.96
CA TYR A 346 10.87 1.99 3.48
C TYR A 346 10.32 2.69 2.25
N CYS A 347 9.81 1.96 1.25
CA CYS A 347 9.24 2.57 0.04
C CYS A 347 8.05 3.47 0.35
N ARG A 348 7.18 3.03 1.27
CA ARG A 348 6.01 3.79 1.68
C ARG A 348 6.35 5.07 2.42
N SER A 349 7.31 5.02 3.36
CA SER A 349 7.77 6.20 4.10
C SER A 349 8.52 7.17 3.19
N PHE A 350 9.38 6.64 2.32
CA PHE A 350 10.14 7.42 1.34
C PHE A 350 9.21 8.19 0.41
N TYR A 351 8.18 7.51 -0.11
CA TYR A 351 7.18 8.16 -0.95
C TYR A 351 6.45 9.29 -0.21
N GLY A 352 6.08 9.05 1.05
CA GLY A 352 5.41 10.05 1.90
C GLY A 352 6.22 11.34 2.12
N GLU A 353 7.55 11.28 2.01
CA GLU A 353 8.44 12.45 2.17
C GLU A 353 8.50 13.34 0.91
N ILE A 354 8.28 12.77 -0.27
CA ILE A 354 8.41 13.46 -1.57
C ILE A 354 7.07 13.83 -2.21
N ILE A 355 5.96 13.66 -1.48
CA ILE A 355 4.62 14.06 -1.94
C ILE A 355 4.18 15.37 -1.29
N PRO A 356 3.33 16.19 -1.98
CA PRO A 356 2.84 17.44 -1.43
C PRO A 356 1.97 17.23 -0.18
N PRO A 357 2.28 17.90 0.94
CA PRO A 357 1.40 17.93 2.10
C PRO A 357 0.00 18.42 1.75
N GLY A 358 -1.02 17.78 2.31
CA GLY A 358 -2.43 18.09 2.04
C GLY A 358 -3.05 17.33 0.86
N SER A 359 -2.26 16.53 0.12
CA SER A 359 -2.73 15.70 -0.99
C SER A 359 -2.32 14.23 -0.81
N GLU A 360 -2.12 13.80 0.43
CA GLU A 360 -1.55 12.47 0.73
C GLU A 360 -2.41 11.33 0.19
N ALA A 361 -3.73 11.37 0.37
CA ALA A 361 -4.59 10.27 -0.08
C ALA A 361 -4.62 10.17 -1.61
N ALA A 362 -4.63 11.30 -2.32
CA ALA A 362 -4.59 11.33 -3.77
C ALA A 362 -3.27 10.75 -4.32
N PHE A 363 -2.13 11.09 -3.71
CA PHE A 363 -0.83 10.57 -4.12
C PHE A 363 -0.64 9.10 -3.74
N TYR A 364 -1.08 8.66 -2.56
CA TYR A 364 -1.06 7.23 -2.20
C TYR A 364 -2.03 6.38 -3.05
N ALA A 365 -3.10 6.96 -3.58
CA ALA A 365 -3.92 6.29 -4.58
C ALA A 365 -3.13 6.07 -5.88
N LEU A 366 -2.36 7.08 -6.34
CA LEU A 366 -1.48 6.95 -7.50
C LEU A 366 -0.41 5.86 -7.27
N TYR A 367 0.21 5.82 -6.08
CA TYR A 367 1.13 4.76 -5.67
C TYR A 367 0.50 3.36 -5.73
N ALA A 368 -0.74 3.22 -5.24
CA ALA A 368 -1.45 1.94 -5.26
C ALA A 368 -1.89 1.52 -6.67
N ILE A 369 -2.24 2.48 -7.53
CA ILE A 369 -2.58 2.20 -8.93
C ILE A 369 -1.35 1.73 -9.70
N THR A 370 -0.18 2.35 -9.49
CA THR A 370 1.08 1.91 -10.10
C THR A 370 1.48 0.53 -9.59
N ASP A 371 1.29 0.22 -8.30
CA ASP A 371 1.52 -1.10 -7.72
C ASP A 371 0.69 -2.20 -8.40
N LYS A 372 -0.61 -1.99 -8.54
CA LYS A 372 -1.51 -3.00 -9.13
C LYS A 372 -1.44 -3.04 -10.65
N GLY A 373 -1.18 -1.92 -11.30
CA GLY A 373 -1.07 -1.84 -12.76
C GLY A 373 0.15 -2.56 -13.31
N SER A 374 1.25 -2.60 -12.55
CA SER A 374 2.49 -3.26 -12.97
C SER A 374 2.41 -4.79 -12.89
N SER A 375 1.75 -5.34 -11.89
CA SER A 375 1.80 -6.75 -11.51
C SER A 375 1.28 -7.78 -12.55
N ALA A 376 0.92 -7.35 -13.74
CA ALA A 376 0.49 -8.21 -14.83
C ALA A 376 1.56 -8.43 -15.92
N VAL A 377 2.52 -7.52 -16.06
CA VAL A 377 3.48 -7.51 -17.18
C VAL A 377 4.53 -8.60 -17.01
N GLY A 378 5.21 -8.63 -15.88
CA GLY A 378 6.25 -9.60 -15.58
C GLY A 378 5.76 -11.05 -15.61
N PRO A 379 4.67 -11.42 -14.91
CA PRO A 379 4.12 -12.76 -14.97
C PRO A 379 3.70 -13.19 -16.39
N ALA A 380 3.18 -12.28 -17.22
CA ALA A 380 2.84 -12.58 -18.61
C ALA A 380 4.09 -12.88 -19.45
N LEU A 381 5.18 -12.13 -19.25
CA LEU A 381 6.46 -12.38 -19.93
C LEU A 381 7.09 -13.70 -19.48
N VAL A 382 7.03 -14.03 -18.17
CA VAL A 382 7.46 -15.35 -17.68
C VAL A 382 6.64 -16.47 -18.33
N GLY A 383 5.31 -16.31 -18.43
CA GLY A 383 4.46 -17.26 -19.13
C GLY A 383 4.91 -17.49 -20.58
N ALA A 384 5.14 -16.39 -21.33
CA ALA A 384 5.61 -16.48 -22.70
C ALA A 384 7.01 -17.16 -22.85
N ILE A 385 7.92 -16.91 -21.90
CA ILE A 385 9.23 -17.59 -21.84
C ILE A 385 9.04 -19.08 -21.62
N VAL A 386 8.19 -19.47 -20.67
CA VAL A 386 7.91 -20.87 -20.35
C VAL A 386 7.27 -21.59 -21.54
N ASP A 387 6.31 -20.96 -22.21
CA ASP A 387 5.63 -21.51 -23.37
C ASP A 387 6.60 -21.70 -24.56
N SER A 388 7.59 -20.82 -24.72
CA SER A 388 8.55 -20.87 -25.82
C SER A 388 9.69 -21.88 -25.60
N VAL A 389 10.12 -22.08 -24.35
CA VAL A 389 11.31 -22.88 -23.99
C VAL A 389 10.95 -24.22 -23.36
N GLY A 390 9.72 -24.36 -22.86
CA GLY A 390 9.24 -25.56 -22.17
C GLY A 390 9.72 -25.75 -20.73
N THR A 391 10.52 -24.80 -20.20
CA THR A 391 11.01 -24.81 -18.80
C THR A 391 10.97 -23.42 -18.19
N ILE A 392 10.82 -23.34 -16.85
CA ILE A 392 10.79 -22.06 -16.12
C ILE A 392 12.19 -21.51 -15.88
N ARG A 393 13.23 -22.32 -15.92
CA ARG A 393 14.59 -21.92 -15.56
C ARG A 393 15.11 -20.66 -16.27
N PRO A 394 14.91 -20.45 -17.59
CA PRO A 394 15.33 -19.23 -18.27
C PRO A 394 14.68 -17.95 -17.74
N ALA A 395 13.49 -18.07 -17.13
CA ALA A 395 12.82 -16.93 -16.50
C ALA A 395 13.62 -16.32 -15.35
N PHE A 396 14.54 -17.07 -14.69
CA PHE A 396 15.43 -16.48 -13.68
C PHE A 396 16.37 -15.41 -14.25
N GLY A 397 16.82 -15.55 -15.51
CA GLY A 397 17.60 -14.51 -16.17
C GLY A 397 16.78 -13.23 -16.39
N PHE A 398 15.53 -13.38 -16.81
CA PHE A 398 14.60 -12.26 -16.94
C PHE A 398 14.32 -11.61 -15.57
N LEU A 399 14.09 -12.41 -14.52
CA LEU A 399 13.86 -11.91 -13.17
C LEU A 399 15.05 -11.10 -12.63
N ALA A 400 16.29 -11.57 -12.85
CA ALA A 400 17.49 -10.83 -12.45
C ALA A 400 17.54 -9.45 -13.09
N VAL A 401 17.28 -9.35 -14.39
CA VAL A 401 17.22 -8.06 -15.07
C VAL A 401 16.08 -7.18 -14.52
N LEU A 402 14.89 -7.77 -14.30
CA LEU A 402 13.71 -7.04 -13.85
C LEU A 402 13.90 -6.47 -12.44
N ILE A 403 14.55 -7.21 -11.52
CA ILE A 403 14.84 -6.76 -10.15
C ILE A 403 15.93 -5.68 -10.16
N ALA A 404 16.97 -5.80 -11.00
CA ALA A 404 18.05 -4.83 -11.08
C ALA A 404 17.61 -3.48 -11.69
N LEU A 405 16.62 -3.49 -12.57
CA LEU A 405 16.18 -2.31 -13.34
C LEU A 405 15.74 -1.10 -12.48
N PRO A 406 15.05 -1.23 -11.33
CA PRO A 406 14.72 -0.11 -10.46
C PRO A 406 15.93 0.54 -9.75
N ILE A 407 17.05 -0.18 -9.57
CA ILE A 407 18.19 0.28 -8.77
C ILE A 407 18.72 1.66 -9.26
N PRO A 408 19.07 1.85 -10.54
CA PRO A 408 19.56 3.14 -11.02
C PRO A 408 18.52 4.26 -10.85
N LEU A 409 17.23 3.96 -11.00
CA LEU A 409 16.18 4.95 -10.81
C LEU A 409 16.11 5.42 -9.36
N VAL A 410 16.13 4.49 -8.40
CA VAL A 410 16.12 4.82 -6.96
C VAL A 410 17.39 5.58 -6.57
N TYR A 411 18.54 5.23 -7.15
CA TYR A 411 19.81 5.93 -6.90
C TYR A 411 19.77 7.40 -7.33
N LEU A 412 19.14 7.69 -8.48
CA LEU A 412 19.01 9.03 -9.05
C LEU A 412 18.07 9.97 -8.26
N ILE A 413 17.29 9.44 -7.32
CA ILE A 413 16.34 10.27 -6.54
C ILE A 413 17.10 11.09 -5.50
N ASP A 414 16.86 12.41 -5.54
CA ASP A 414 17.29 13.36 -4.52
C ASP A 414 16.11 13.70 -3.61
N VAL A 415 16.13 13.14 -2.40
CA VAL A 415 15.04 13.32 -1.41
C VAL A 415 14.86 14.79 -1.02
N ARG A 416 15.97 15.53 -0.90
CA ARG A 416 15.92 16.95 -0.51
C ARG A 416 15.22 17.78 -1.57
N LYS A 417 15.60 17.59 -2.84
CA LYS A 417 14.93 18.26 -3.95
C LYS A 417 13.47 17.86 -4.04
N GLY A 418 13.17 16.57 -3.91
CA GLY A 418 11.80 16.07 -3.94
C GLY A 418 10.92 16.71 -2.86
N ARG A 419 11.44 16.84 -1.64
CA ARG A 419 10.75 17.50 -0.54
C ARG A 419 10.54 18.99 -0.80
N THR A 420 11.57 19.72 -1.21
CA THR A 420 11.45 21.18 -1.51
C THR A 420 10.48 21.45 -2.65
N GLU A 421 10.48 20.62 -3.71
CA GLU A 421 9.50 20.67 -4.81
C GLU A 421 8.08 20.42 -4.30
N ALA A 422 7.89 19.42 -3.44
CA ALA A 422 6.59 19.06 -2.86
C ALA A 422 6.05 20.18 -1.94
N GLU A 423 6.88 20.74 -1.07
CA GLU A 423 6.51 21.86 -0.17
C GLU A 423 6.20 23.14 -0.95
N ALA A 424 6.98 23.45 -1.99
CA ALA A 424 6.73 24.62 -2.85
C ALA A 424 5.37 24.49 -3.55
N LEU A 425 5.07 23.31 -4.05
CA LEU A 425 3.80 23.04 -4.72
C LEU A 425 2.63 23.09 -3.76
N SER A 426 2.78 22.54 -2.54
CA SER A 426 1.75 22.59 -1.49
C SER A 426 1.38 24.05 -1.16
N ARG A 427 2.38 24.93 -1.06
CA ARG A 427 2.16 26.39 -0.85
C ARG A 427 1.39 27.04 -2.01
N HIS A 428 1.69 26.67 -3.24
CA HIS A 428 0.95 27.15 -4.42
C HIS A 428 -0.49 26.66 -4.47
N LEU A 429 -0.78 25.49 -3.89
CA LEU A 429 -2.13 24.94 -3.79
C LEU A 429 -2.92 25.50 -2.59
N GLY A 430 -2.33 26.39 -1.80
CA GLY A 430 -2.96 26.99 -0.63
C GLY A 430 -2.93 26.11 0.63
N TYR A 431 -2.16 25.02 0.60
CA TYR A 431 -1.96 24.18 1.78
C TYR A 431 -0.76 24.72 2.56
N THR A 432 -0.96 25.24 3.76
CA THR A 432 0.13 25.60 4.67
C THR A 432 0.68 24.35 5.35
N ALA A 433 1.92 24.01 5.05
CA ALA A 433 2.62 22.91 5.71
C ALA A 433 2.70 23.19 7.23
N GLY A 434 2.12 22.33 8.03
CA GLY A 434 2.35 22.27 9.47
C GLY A 434 1.33 22.97 10.39
N ARG A 435 0.35 23.71 9.92
CA ARG A 435 -0.81 24.08 10.72
C ARG A 435 -1.94 23.10 10.43
N GLY A 436 -2.00 22.01 11.20
CA GLY A 436 -3.27 21.33 11.39
C GLY A 436 -4.27 22.38 11.86
N ILE A 437 -5.32 22.63 11.08
CA ILE A 437 -6.44 23.44 11.54
C ILE A 437 -6.91 22.78 12.83
N SER A 438 -6.89 23.53 13.93
CA SER A 438 -7.42 23.03 15.20
C SER A 438 -8.92 22.75 15.02
N MET A 439 -9.49 21.88 15.85
CA MET A 439 -10.95 21.65 15.84
C MET A 439 -11.73 22.96 16.11
N GLU A 440 -11.12 23.91 16.78
CA GLU A 440 -11.64 25.25 17.04
C GLU A 440 -11.69 26.10 15.76
N ASP A 441 -10.60 26.11 14.97
CA ASP A 441 -10.57 26.81 13.66
C ASP A 441 -11.60 26.23 12.66
N TYR A 442 -11.94 24.94 12.80
CA TYR A 442 -12.95 24.30 11.95
C TYR A 442 -14.38 24.71 12.35
N GLY A 443 -14.62 24.89 13.65
CA GLY A 443 -15.88 25.40 14.19
C GLY A 443 -16.17 26.84 13.75
N ASP A 444 -15.12 27.68 13.74
CA ASP A 444 -15.24 29.09 13.33
C ASP A 444 -15.50 29.22 11.82
N VAL A 445 -14.90 28.38 10.98
CA VAL A 445 -15.13 28.40 9.52
C VAL A 445 -16.54 27.86 9.16
N GLU A 446 -17.06 26.86 9.89
CA GLU A 446 -18.46 26.44 9.73
C GLU A 446 -19.43 27.50 10.26
N GLY A 447 -19.07 28.22 11.33
CA GLY A 447 -19.82 29.34 11.89
C GLY A 447 -19.89 30.53 10.96
N GLU A 448 -18.77 30.92 10.33
CA GLU A 448 -18.72 32.00 9.34
C GLU A 448 -19.52 31.69 8.08
N THR A 449 -19.40 30.47 7.53
CA THR A 449 -20.18 30.04 6.36
C THR A 449 -21.68 29.95 6.66
N ALA A 450 -22.06 29.61 7.89
CA ALA A 450 -23.46 29.62 8.33
C ALA A 450 -23.97 31.06 8.53
N ALA A 451 -23.12 31.95 9.04
CA ALA A 451 -23.45 33.36 9.23
C ALA A 451 -23.58 34.11 7.89
N GLU A 452 -22.67 33.87 6.92
CA GLU A 452 -22.78 34.41 5.56
C GLU A 452 -24.03 33.91 4.83
N GLY A 453 -24.41 32.63 5.02
CA GLY A 453 -25.64 32.04 4.48
C GLY A 453 -26.90 32.68 5.09
N LEU A 454 -26.87 33.12 6.34
CA LEU A 454 -27.97 33.83 7.02
C LEU A 454 -28.05 35.31 6.65
N LEU A 455 -26.89 35.97 6.45
CA LEU A 455 -26.83 37.37 6.01
C LEU A 455 -27.28 37.53 4.55
N GLY A 456 -26.86 36.60 3.68
CA GLY A 456 -27.36 36.58 2.27
C GLY A 456 -28.84 36.32 2.14
N ARG A 457 -29.49 35.76 3.16
CA ARG A 457 -30.94 35.56 3.20
C ARG A 457 -31.71 36.78 3.71
N ARG A 458 -31.07 37.68 4.45
CA ARG A 458 -31.69 38.95 4.89
C ARG A 458 -31.74 40.00 3.79
N ASP A 459 -30.73 40.09 2.93
CA ASP A 459 -30.70 41.08 1.83
C ASP A 459 -31.67 40.72 0.68
N SER A 460 -32.11 39.47 0.57
CA SER A 460 -33.10 39.10 -0.45
C SER A 460 -34.56 39.31 -0.01
N GLY A 461 -34.81 39.52 1.30
CA GLY A 461 -36.17 39.79 1.84
C GLY A 461 -36.58 41.24 1.88
N GLU A 462 -35.65 42.20 1.78
CA GLU A 462 -35.98 43.64 1.87
C GLU A 462 -36.17 44.33 0.51
N ARG A 463 -36.10 43.61 -0.61
CA ARG A 463 -36.31 44.17 -1.96
C ARG A 463 -37.67 43.89 -2.61
N GLU A 464 -38.58 43.22 -1.90
CA GLU A 464 -39.94 42.96 -2.42
C GLU A 464 -41.07 43.91 -1.91
N ASP A 465 -40.73 44.91 -1.03
CA ASP A 465 -41.71 45.86 -0.50
C ASP A 465 -41.28 47.33 -0.73
N ARG A 466 -40.98 47.69 -2.00
CA ARG A 466 -41.05 49.10 -2.45
C ARG A 466 -41.41 49.19 -3.94
#